data_6019c43f3a3eea754b96ffa43290c212
#
_entry.id   6019c43f3a3eea754b96ffa43290c212
#
_cell.length_a   1.000
_cell.length_b   1.000
_cell.length_c   1.000
_cell.angle_alpha   90.00
_cell.angle_beta   90.00
_cell.angle_gamma   90.00
#
_symmetry.space_group_name_H-M   'P 1'
#
loop_
_entity.id
_entity.type
_entity.pdbx_description
1 polymer ?
#
loop_
_entity_poly.entity_id
_entity_poly.type
_entity_poly.pdbx_seq_one_letter_code
_entity_poly.pdbx_strand_id
1 'polypeptide(L)'
;MEETEGFFNNIDSVLINGTQLLLNQIYDSIGFNRIQDDVLRHLVIARISQPMSKSATVEYLKSYYDEDVALNHIYRYMDRLYKTQQELVQNISVEYTRKILGGRIGLMFYDVSTLYFETAKTDNLREPGFSKDGKTAESQVVLGLLVSEGGYPLSYSLFNGSQYEGYTMLPIIDDFKQRFNLGDDFVVVADSGLMSDANVRLLRSAGYKYIIGARIKSESKTVKDWILSHEKKDGHYFERKREDGERLVVGYSEKRAKKDAYNRDRGVARLRKAYSSGKLTKAQVNRRGYNKFLEISKDVEVAISETKIAEDSKWDGLKGYITNTDLDADRVVTQYHGLWVVEKAFYDKYFIMQSWHAHADAKLLIA
;
A
#
# COMPACT_ATOMS: atom_id res chain seq x y z
N MET A 1 54.82 9.84 -18.32
CA MET A 1 53.60 9.58 -19.11
C MET A 1 53.58 8.15 -19.65
N GLU A 2 54.64 7.60 -20.20
CA GLU A 2 54.69 6.19 -20.68
C GLU A 2 54.44 5.15 -19.59
N GLU A 3 54.94 5.33 -18.36
CA GLU A 3 54.70 4.39 -17.25
C GLU A 3 53.25 4.38 -16.80
N THR A 4 52.54 5.52 -16.87
CA THR A 4 51.13 5.62 -16.52
C THR A 4 50.23 5.02 -17.61
N GLU A 5 50.56 5.17 -18.88
CA GLU A 5 49.84 4.50 -19.99
C GLU A 5 50.01 2.97 -19.94
N GLY A 6 51.23 2.49 -19.61
CA GLY A 6 51.46 1.05 -19.42
C GLY A 6 50.68 0.43 -18.28
N PHE A 7 50.44 1.19 -17.21
CA PHE A 7 49.61 0.72 -16.10
C PHE A 7 48.12 0.53 -16.47
N PHE A 8 47.53 1.49 -17.19
CA PHE A 8 46.15 1.41 -17.65
C PHE A 8 45.91 0.32 -18.70
N ASN A 9 46.89 0.04 -19.54
CA ASN A 9 46.83 -1.02 -20.55
C ASN A 9 46.86 -2.44 -19.98
N ASN A 10 47.22 -2.60 -18.69
CA ASN A 10 47.25 -3.89 -17.97
C ASN A 10 46.06 -4.08 -17.05
N ILE A 11 45.03 -3.21 -17.08
CA ILE A 11 43.83 -3.37 -16.32
C ILE A 11 42.83 -4.15 -17.18
N ASP A 12 42.59 -5.42 -16.83
CA ASP A 12 41.63 -6.28 -17.52
C ASP A 12 40.17 -5.96 -17.12
N SER A 13 39.93 -5.56 -15.87
CA SER A 13 38.60 -5.21 -15.38
C SER A 13 38.66 -4.28 -14.16
N VAL A 14 37.61 -3.51 -13.97
CA VAL A 14 37.39 -2.70 -12.75
C VAL A 14 36.08 -3.14 -12.11
N LEU A 15 36.16 -3.76 -10.93
CA LEU A 15 35.01 -4.22 -10.19
C LEU A 15 34.56 -3.15 -9.20
N ILE A 16 33.22 -2.91 -9.12
CA ILE A 16 32.62 -1.96 -8.17
C ILE A 16 31.96 -2.74 -7.04
N ASN A 17 32.75 -3.29 -6.15
CA ASN A 17 32.29 -4.23 -5.11
C ASN A 17 31.79 -3.56 -3.82
N GLY A 18 31.92 -2.24 -3.64
CA GLY A 18 31.57 -1.58 -2.38
C GLY A 18 30.11 -1.80 -1.95
N THR A 19 29.19 -1.64 -2.87
CA THR A 19 27.76 -1.87 -2.61
C THR A 19 27.46 -3.35 -2.33
N GLN A 20 28.07 -4.25 -3.07
CA GLN A 20 27.91 -5.71 -2.89
C GLN A 20 28.41 -6.15 -1.51
N LEU A 21 29.59 -5.70 -1.09
CA LEU A 21 30.17 -6.04 0.21
C LEU A 21 29.27 -5.61 1.38
N LEU A 22 28.77 -4.36 1.32
CA LEU A 22 27.85 -3.84 2.36
C LEU A 22 26.53 -4.59 2.36
N LEU A 23 25.90 -4.78 1.20
CA LEU A 23 24.59 -5.44 1.12
C LEU A 23 24.68 -6.93 1.44
N ASN A 24 25.80 -7.61 1.15
CA ASN A 24 26.03 -8.99 1.59
C ASN A 24 26.03 -9.10 3.13
N GLN A 25 26.70 -8.19 3.82
CA GLN A 25 26.70 -8.17 5.28
C GLN A 25 25.30 -7.97 5.86
N ILE A 26 24.50 -7.06 5.26
CA ILE A 26 23.11 -6.84 5.66
C ILE A 26 22.27 -8.11 5.37
N TYR A 27 22.39 -8.70 4.20
CA TYR A 27 21.70 -9.92 3.80
C TYR A 27 21.94 -11.05 4.80
N ASP A 28 23.21 -11.26 5.18
CA ASP A 28 23.61 -12.28 6.15
C ASP A 28 23.13 -11.93 7.58
N SER A 29 23.16 -10.67 7.97
CA SER A 29 22.70 -10.23 9.30
C SER A 29 21.19 -10.40 9.50
N ILE A 30 20.40 -10.32 8.42
CA ILE A 30 18.98 -10.64 8.42
C ILE A 30 18.75 -12.14 8.58
N GLY A 31 19.69 -12.97 8.15
CA GLY A 31 19.61 -14.42 8.19
C GLY A 31 19.27 -15.07 6.85
N PHE A 32 19.31 -14.33 5.76
CA PHE A 32 19.05 -14.86 4.41
C PHE A 32 20.16 -15.80 3.90
N ASN A 33 21.33 -15.82 4.54
CA ASN A 33 22.37 -16.83 4.32
C ASN A 33 21.92 -18.27 4.60
N ARG A 34 20.78 -18.48 5.28
CA ARG A 34 20.13 -19.80 5.43
C ARG A 34 19.57 -20.36 4.13
N ILE A 35 19.39 -19.51 3.13
CA ILE A 35 18.95 -19.90 1.79
C ILE A 35 20.19 -20.30 1.01
N GLN A 36 20.33 -21.61 0.75
CA GLN A 36 21.51 -22.22 0.14
C GLN A 36 21.59 -22.00 -1.38
N ASP A 37 21.28 -20.79 -1.86
CA ASP A 37 21.33 -20.47 -3.28
C ASP A 37 21.75 -19.02 -3.49
N ASP A 38 22.92 -18.84 -4.09
CA ASP A 38 23.48 -17.52 -4.32
C ASP A 38 22.70 -16.69 -5.34
N VAL A 39 21.88 -17.33 -6.19
CA VAL A 39 21.05 -16.59 -7.16
C VAL A 39 20.08 -15.63 -6.48
N LEU A 40 19.46 -16.01 -5.33
CA LEU A 40 18.62 -15.08 -4.57
C LEU A 40 19.44 -13.88 -4.08
N ARG A 41 20.61 -14.13 -3.50
CA ARG A 41 21.53 -13.10 -3.03
C ARG A 41 21.87 -12.11 -4.16
N HIS A 42 22.30 -12.63 -5.29
CA HIS A 42 22.66 -11.83 -6.47
C HIS A 42 21.47 -11.01 -6.98
N LEU A 43 20.28 -11.62 -7.07
CA LEU A 43 19.06 -10.93 -7.51
C LEU A 43 18.66 -9.82 -6.56
N VAL A 44 18.68 -10.07 -5.25
CA VAL A 44 18.32 -9.08 -4.22
C VAL A 44 19.30 -7.92 -4.23
N ILE A 45 20.60 -8.20 -4.21
CA ILE A 45 21.64 -7.17 -4.17
C ILE A 45 21.66 -6.35 -5.47
N ALA A 46 21.61 -7.00 -6.63
CA ALA A 46 21.52 -6.30 -7.91
C ALA A 46 20.24 -5.46 -8.00
N ARG A 47 19.11 -5.97 -7.47
CA ARG A 47 17.85 -5.23 -7.49
C ARG A 47 17.89 -3.96 -6.63
N ILE A 48 18.56 -4.00 -5.48
CA ILE A 48 18.72 -2.84 -4.59
C ILE A 48 19.72 -1.85 -5.18
N SER A 49 20.83 -2.35 -5.73
CA SER A 49 21.92 -1.52 -6.27
C SER A 49 21.55 -0.85 -7.59
N GLN A 50 20.97 -1.63 -8.51
CA GLN A 50 20.66 -1.21 -9.88
C GLN A 50 19.42 -1.95 -10.40
N PRO A 51 18.20 -1.44 -10.14
CA PRO A 51 16.96 -2.05 -10.63
C PRO A 51 16.90 -2.13 -12.16
N MET A 52 16.83 -3.35 -12.70
CA MET A 52 16.83 -3.59 -14.15
C MET A 52 16.14 -4.92 -14.51
N SER A 53 15.99 -5.23 -15.81
CA SER A 53 15.48 -6.52 -16.29
C SER A 53 16.43 -7.67 -15.93
N LYS A 54 15.92 -8.92 -15.91
CA LYS A 54 16.75 -10.11 -15.63
C LYS A 54 17.93 -10.24 -16.58
N SER A 55 17.72 -9.98 -17.88
CA SER A 55 18.80 -10.01 -18.86
C SER A 55 19.86 -8.95 -18.55
N ALA A 56 19.44 -7.71 -18.28
CA ALA A 56 20.39 -6.65 -17.91
C ALA A 56 21.05 -6.92 -16.54
N THR A 57 20.36 -7.61 -15.62
CA THR A 57 20.94 -8.04 -14.33
C THR A 57 22.10 -9.03 -14.57
N VAL A 58 21.97 -9.97 -15.50
CA VAL A 58 23.06 -10.90 -15.86
C VAL A 58 24.31 -10.12 -16.31
N GLU A 59 24.13 -9.18 -17.22
CA GLU A 59 25.24 -8.34 -17.71
C GLU A 59 25.86 -7.49 -16.59
N TYR A 60 25.02 -6.95 -15.71
CA TYR A 60 25.46 -6.18 -14.55
C TYR A 60 26.28 -7.02 -13.56
N LEU A 61 25.81 -8.23 -13.23
CA LEU A 61 26.52 -9.15 -12.35
C LEU A 61 27.90 -9.52 -12.93
N LYS A 62 27.95 -9.85 -14.22
CA LYS A 62 29.19 -10.19 -14.90
C LYS A 62 30.16 -9.00 -14.96
N SER A 63 29.67 -7.81 -15.34
CA SER A 63 30.53 -6.65 -15.57
C SER A 63 31.07 -6.01 -14.30
N TYR A 64 30.32 -6.03 -13.19
CA TYR A 64 30.65 -5.29 -11.98
C TYR A 64 30.98 -6.17 -10.78
N TYR A 65 30.48 -7.41 -10.75
CA TYR A 65 30.65 -8.32 -9.61
C TYR A 65 31.50 -9.56 -9.95
N ASP A 66 31.85 -9.75 -11.21
CA ASP A 66 32.55 -10.94 -11.73
C ASP A 66 31.75 -12.24 -11.49
N GLU A 67 30.41 -12.12 -11.54
CA GLU A 67 29.50 -13.25 -11.32
C GLU A 67 28.85 -13.67 -12.64
N ASP A 68 29.20 -14.87 -13.12
CA ASP A 68 28.66 -15.43 -14.37
C ASP A 68 27.41 -16.27 -14.09
N VAL A 69 26.26 -15.61 -14.07
CA VAL A 69 24.95 -16.23 -13.81
C VAL A 69 24.15 -16.32 -15.11
N ALA A 70 23.89 -17.52 -15.59
CA ALA A 70 23.09 -17.71 -16.80
C ALA A 70 21.63 -17.27 -16.62
N LEU A 71 21.05 -16.56 -17.59
CA LEU A 71 19.67 -16.08 -17.55
C LEU A 71 18.66 -17.21 -17.29
N ASN A 72 18.85 -18.38 -17.93
CA ASN A 72 17.99 -19.55 -17.71
C ASN A 72 18.11 -20.12 -16.29
N HIS A 73 19.24 -19.91 -15.62
CA HIS A 73 19.40 -20.31 -14.21
C HIS A 73 18.55 -19.39 -13.33
N ILE A 74 18.53 -18.08 -13.59
CA ILE A 74 17.66 -17.14 -12.88
C ILE A 74 16.19 -17.55 -13.01
N TYR A 75 15.68 -17.83 -14.21
CA TYR A 75 14.29 -18.23 -14.39
C TYR A 75 13.94 -19.54 -13.66
N ARG A 76 14.79 -20.55 -13.76
CA ARG A 76 14.60 -21.83 -13.02
C ARG A 76 14.65 -21.62 -11.51
N TYR A 77 15.52 -20.74 -11.04
CA TYR A 77 15.59 -20.40 -9.62
C TYR A 77 14.33 -19.70 -9.14
N MET A 78 13.80 -18.76 -9.90
CA MET A 78 12.55 -18.06 -9.56
C MET A 78 11.37 -19.02 -9.44
N ASP A 79 11.26 -20.01 -10.32
CA ASP A 79 10.25 -21.07 -10.20
C ASP A 79 10.43 -21.89 -8.91
N ARG A 80 11.65 -22.19 -8.52
CA ARG A 80 11.97 -22.90 -7.26
C ARG A 80 11.64 -22.03 -6.05
N LEU A 81 12.05 -20.76 -6.05
CA LEU A 81 11.77 -19.80 -5.00
C LEU A 81 10.26 -19.70 -4.73
N TYR A 82 9.48 -19.55 -5.78
CA TYR A 82 8.03 -19.52 -5.69
C TYR A 82 7.42 -20.79 -5.10
N LYS A 83 7.90 -21.96 -5.54
CA LYS A 83 7.31 -23.25 -5.15
C LYS A 83 7.72 -23.73 -3.76
N THR A 84 8.94 -23.41 -3.30
CA THR A 84 9.54 -24.09 -2.15
C THR A 84 10.23 -23.18 -1.14
N GLN A 85 10.53 -21.92 -1.46
CA GLN A 85 11.33 -21.06 -0.59
C GLN A 85 10.63 -19.79 -0.14
N GLN A 86 9.46 -19.44 -0.70
CA GLN A 86 8.71 -18.24 -0.33
C GLN A 86 8.42 -18.19 1.17
N GLU A 87 7.98 -19.31 1.73
CA GLU A 87 7.71 -19.41 3.16
C GLU A 87 8.97 -19.19 4.01
N LEU A 88 10.10 -19.77 3.61
CA LEU A 88 11.39 -19.59 4.29
C LEU A 88 11.82 -18.12 4.27
N VAL A 89 11.69 -17.44 3.15
CA VAL A 89 11.99 -15.99 3.02
C VAL A 89 11.14 -15.17 3.99
N GLN A 90 9.84 -15.44 4.05
CA GLN A 90 8.93 -14.74 4.97
C GLN A 90 9.27 -15.06 6.43
N ASN A 91 9.56 -16.31 6.76
CA ASN A 91 9.96 -16.72 8.11
C ASN A 91 11.20 -15.96 8.58
N ILE A 92 12.24 -15.90 7.73
CA ILE A 92 13.47 -15.14 8.04
C ILE A 92 13.14 -13.66 8.29
N SER A 93 12.34 -13.05 7.42
CA SER A 93 11.94 -11.64 7.56
C SER A 93 11.18 -11.37 8.87
N VAL A 94 10.24 -12.24 9.23
CA VAL A 94 9.46 -12.11 10.47
C VAL A 94 10.30 -12.34 11.71
N GLU A 95 11.18 -13.36 11.70
CA GLU A 95 12.13 -13.61 12.81
C GLU A 95 13.04 -12.41 13.06
N TYR A 96 13.61 -11.86 12.00
CA TYR A 96 14.44 -10.66 12.08
C TYR A 96 13.65 -9.44 12.59
N THR A 97 12.45 -9.22 12.04
CA THR A 97 11.57 -8.13 12.48
C THR A 97 11.21 -8.24 13.94
N ARG A 98 10.85 -9.44 14.42
CA ARG A 98 10.61 -9.67 15.85
C ARG A 98 11.82 -9.30 16.69
N LYS A 99 13.01 -9.71 16.28
CA LYS A 99 14.26 -9.40 17.00
C LYS A 99 14.48 -7.90 17.15
N ILE A 100 14.32 -7.12 16.06
CA ILE A 100 14.53 -5.67 16.09
C ILE A 100 13.42 -4.90 16.83
N LEU A 101 12.20 -5.47 16.88
CA LEU A 101 11.06 -4.91 17.63
C LEU A 101 10.99 -5.38 19.11
N GLY A 102 12.07 -5.96 19.65
CA GLY A 102 12.11 -6.38 21.04
C GLY A 102 11.32 -7.67 21.35
N GLY A 103 11.10 -8.52 20.34
CA GLY A 103 10.50 -9.86 20.50
C GLY A 103 9.00 -9.95 20.18
N ARG A 104 8.31 -8.82 19.98
CA ARG A 104 6.86 -8.78 19.76
C ARG A 104 6.48 -7.91 18.56
N ILE A 105 5.44 -8.34 17.83
CA ILE A 105 4.77 -7.55 16.81
C ILE A 105 3.43 -7.12 17.39
N GLY A 106 3.36 -5.87 17.89
CA GLY A 106 2.16 -5.33 18.57
C GLY A 106 1.21 -4.61 17.61
N LEU A 107 1.70 -4.18 16.45
CA LEU A 107 0.94 -3.42 15.48
C LEU A 107 1.24 -3.91 14.06
N MET A 108 0.19 -4.12 13.30
CA MET A 108 0.29 -4.50 11.88
C MET A 108 -0.54 -3.57 11.02
N PHE A 109 0.08 -3.03 9.99
CA PHE A 109 -0.58 -2.26 8.95
C PHE A 109 -0.91 -3.18 7.79
N TYR A 110 -2.12 -3.06 7.29
CA TYR A 110 -2.56 -3.75 6.09
C TYR A 110 -2.99 -2.77 5.02
N ASP A 111 -2.49 -2.96 3.82
CA ASP A 111 -2.92 -2.23 2.65
C ASP A 111 -2.83 -3.09 1.39
N VAL A 112 -3.45 -2.62 0.31
CA VAL A 112 -3.56 -3.32 -0.96
C VAL A 112 -3.11 -2.42 -2.09
N SER A 113 -2.32 -2.99 -2.99
CA SER A 113 -1.91 -2.32 -4.23
C SER A 113 -2.27 -3.17 -5.45
N THR A 114 -2.67 -2.51 -6.52
CA THR A 114 -2.93 -3.16 -7.81
C THR A 114 -1.69 -3.05 -8.70
N LEU A 115 -1.25 -4.16 -9.24
CA LEU A 115 -0.11 -4.25 -10.15
C LEU A 115 -0.62 -4.56 -11.55
N TYR A 116 -0.33 -3.67 -12.50
CA TYR A 116 -0.77 -3.79 -13.89
C TYR A 116 0.30 -4.43 -14.76
N PHE A 117 -0.14 -5.18 -15.75
CA PHE A 117 0.71 -5.80 -16.76
C PHE A 117 0.41 -5.19 -18.12
N GLU A 118 1.43 -4.82 -18.86
CA GLU A 118 1.31 -4.39 -20.25
C GLU A 118 1.06 -5.58 -21.19
N THR A 119 0.05 -6.38 -20.88
CA THR A 119 -0.37 -7.54 -21.67
C THR A 119 -1.86 -7.77 -21.56
N ALA A 120 -2.49 -8.14 -22.64
CA ALA A 120 -3.88 -8.59 -22.66
C ALA A 120 -4.06 -10.08 -22.30
N LYS A 121 -2.95 -10.82 -22.06
CA LYS A 121 -3.02 -12.23 -21.67
C LYS A 121 -3.51 -12.35 -20.24
N THR A 122 -4.52 -13.18 -20.05
CA THR A 122 -5.09 -13.52 -18.75
C THR A 122 -4.66 -14.93 -18.34
N ASP A 123 -4.63 -15.17 -17.03
CA ASP A 123 -4.47 -16.48 -16.40
C ASP A 123 -5.28 -16.53 -15.10
N ASN A 124 -5.11 -17.55 -14.29
CA ASN A 124 -5.85 -17.71 -13.03
C ASN A 124 -5.60 -16.59 -12.00
N LEU A 125 -4.58 -15.77 -12.17
CA LEU A 125 -4.20 -14.70 -11.27
C LEU A 125 -4.32 -13.32 -11.95
N ARG A 126 -3.92 -13.22 -13.23
CA ARG A 126 -3.95 -11.98 -14.01
C ARG A 126 -5.26 -11.86 -14.74
N GLU A 127 -6.11 -10.98 -14.28
CA GLU A 127 -7.38 -10.64 -14.93
C GLU A 127 -7.60 -9.13 -14.93
N PRO A 128 -8.35 -8.60 -15.91
CA PRO A 128 -8.83 -7.22 -15.84
C PRO A 128 -9.75 -7.04 -14.61
N GLY A 129 -9.64 -5.89 -13.95
CA GLY A 129 -10.42 -5.61 -12.76
C GLY A 129 -10.68 -4.12 -12.55
N PHE A 130 -11.14 -3.78 -11.36
CA PHE A 130 -11.34 -2.39 -11.01
C PHE A 130 -10.00 -1.64 -10.97
N SER A 131 -9.91 -0.56 -11.71
CA SER A 131 -8.72 0.29 -11.76
C SER A 131 -9.03 1.70 -11.28
N LYS A 132 -8.32 2.15 -10.25
CA LYS A 132 -8.36 3.55 -9.77
C LYS A 132 -7.72 4.50 -10.79
N ASP A 133 -6.83 3.98 -11.64
CA ASP A 133 -6.07 4.74 -12.66
C ASP A 133 -6.73 4.72 -14.04
N GLY A 134 -7.92 4.11 -14.16
CA GLY A 134 -8.65 4.01 -15.43
C GLY A 134 -8.15 2.93 -16.40
N LYS A 135 -7.24 2.06 -15.96
CA LYS A 135 -6.63 0.98 -16.74
C LYS A 135 -7.49 -0.29 -16.72
N THR A 136 -8.73 -0.19 -17.17
CA THR A 136 -9.73 -1.28 -17.06
C THR A 136 -9.54 -2.42 -18.07
N ALA A 137 -8.74 -2.20 -19.11
CA ALA A 137 -8.46 -3.21 -20.14
C ALA A 137 -7.15 -3.97 -19.90
N GLU A 138 -6.30 -3.49 -18.99
CA GLU A 138 -5.03 -4.12 -18.66
C GLU A 138 -5.24 -5.27 -17.67
N SER A 139 -4.52 -6.39 -17.86
CA SER A 139 -4.47 -7.44 -16.86
C SER A 139 -3.76 -6.93 -15.60
N GLN A 140 -4.30 -7.28 -14.46
CA GLN A 140 -3.78 -6.84 -13.16
C GLN A 140 -3.76 -8.00 -12.15
N VAL A 141 -3.03 -7.81 -11.05
CA VAL A 141 -3.11 -8.63 -9.84
C VAL A 141 -3.26 -7.71 -8.65
N VAL A 142 -3.91 -8.21 -7.61
CA VAL A 142 -4.06 -7.49 -6.34
C VAL A 142 -3.05 -8.03 -5.35
N LEU A 143 -2.19 -7.15 -4.84
CA LEU A 143 -1.18 -7.46 -3.83
C LEU A 143 -1.62 -6.93 -2.48
N GLY A 144 -1.89 -7.81 -1.53
CA GLY A 144 -2.07 -7.46 -0.13
C GLY A 144 -0.75 -7.56 0.63
N LEU A 145 -0.44 -6.58 1.47
CA LEU A 145 0.80 -6.50 2.23
C LEU A 145 0.53 -6.24 3.70
N LEU A 146 1.12 -7.05 4.57
CA LEU A 146 1.23 -6.81 6.01
C LEU A 146 2.60 -6.22 6.33
N VAL A 147 2.60 -5.13 7.11
CA VAL A 147 3.81 -4.40 7.49
C VAL A 147 3.76 -4.12 8.99
N SER A 148 4.88 -4.26 9.68
CA SER A 148 4.98 -3.93 11.12
C SER A 148 5.07 -2.43 11.37
N GLU A 149 5.00 -2.02 12.65
CA GLU A 149 5.17 -0.63 13.09
C GLU A 149 6.53 -0.04 12.69
N GLY A 150 7.50 -0.63 12.35
CA GLY A 150 8.76 -0.08 11.82
C GLY A 150 8.81 0.03 10.30
N GLY A 151 7.74 -0.34 9.59
CA GLY A 151 7.73 -0.38 8.13
C GLY A 151 8.35 -1.66 7.54
N TYR A 152 8.59 -2.67 8.37
CA TYR A 152 9.17 -3.93 7.91
C TYR A 152 8.07 -4.84 7.35
N PRO A 153 8.19 -5.29 6.08
CA PRO A 153 7.24 -6.24 5.50
C PRO A 153 7.24 -7.57 6.27
N LEU A 154 6.06 -8.02 6.64
CA LEU A 154 5.85 -9.25 7.41
C LEU A 154 5.37 -10.40 6.53
N SER A 155 4.35 -10.14 5.73
CA SER A 155 3.74 -11.12 4.86
C SER A 155 3.06 -10.44 3.68
N TYR A 156 2.89 -11.15 2.59
CA TYR A 156 2.14 -10.70 1.43
C TYR A 156 1.35 -11.85 0.82
N SER A 157 0.29 -11.51 0.11
CA SER A 157 -0.43 -12.45 -0.74
C SER A 157 -0.83 -11.79 -2.05
N LEU A 158 -0.86 -12.60 -3.10
CA LEU A 158 -1.36 -12.20 -4.41
C LEU A 158 -2.75 -12.77 -4.62
N PHE A 159 -3.66 -11.93 -5.07
CA PHE A 159 -5.01 -12.26 -5.39
C PHE A 159 -5.29 -12.00 -6.86
N ASN A 160 -6.30 -12.70 -7.40
CA ASN A 160 -6.76 -12.48 -8.76
C ASN A 160 -7.09 -10.99 -8.99
N GLY A 161 -6.75 -10.48 -10.16
CA GLY A 161 -6.91 -9.07 -10.52
C GLY A 161 -8.35 -8.57 -10.48
N SER A 162 -9.34 -9.46 -10.66
CA SER A 162 -10.77 -9.14 -10.54
C SER A 162 -11.27 -9.19 -9.09
N GLN A 163 -10.45 -9.66 -8.14
CA GLN A 163 -10.80 -9.76 -6.71
C GLN A 163 -11.11 -8.40 -6.11
N TYR A 164 -12.24 -8.31 -5.41
CA TYR A 164 -12.54 -7.11 -4.63
C TYR A 164 -11.56 -6.97 -3.46
N GLU A 165 -10.86 -5.85 -3.40
CA GLU A 165 -9.81 -5.57 -2.39
C GLU A 165 -10.27 -5.83 -0.95
N GLY A 166 -11.55 -5.60 -0.65
CA GLY A 166 -12.11 -5.81 0.68
C GLY A 166 -12.11 -7.26 1.18
N TYR A 167 -12.02 -8.25 0.31
CA TYR A 167 -12.00 -9.67 0.71
C TYR A 167 -10.59 -10.24 0.91
N THR A 168 -9.57 -9.41 0.80
CA THR A 168 -8.17 -9.88 0.82
C THR A 168 -7.55 -9.87 2.22
N MET A 169 -8.06 -9.04 3.13
CA MET A 169 -7.41 -8.77 4.42
C MET A 169 -7.46 -9.95 5.40
N LEU A 170 -8.65 -10.51 5.66
CA LEU A 170 -8.79 -11.58 6.65
C LEU A 170 -7.98 -12.82 6.30
N PRO A 171 -8.00 -13.34 5.06
CA PRO A 171 -7.18 -14.49 4.68
C PRO A 171 -5.68 -14.30 4.95
N ILE A 172 -5.15 -13.09 4.72
CA ILE A 172 -3.75 -12.78 5.01
C ILE A 172 -3.47 -12.75 6.51
N ILE A 173 -4.35 -12.10 7.30
CA ILE A 173 -4.16 -11.99 8.74
C ILE A 173 -4.25 -13.36 9.41
N ASP A 174 -5.23 -14.17 9.02
CA ASP A 174 -5.44 -15.51 9.56
C ASP A 174 -4.27 -16.43 9.21
N ASP A 175 -3.83 -16.43 7.96
CA ASP A 175 -2.65 -17.18 7.52
C ASP A 175 -1.38 -16.74 8.29
N PHE A 176 -1.18 -15.43 8.42
CA PHE A 176 -0.04 -14.88 9.14
C PHE A 176 -0.06 -15.27 10.64
N LYS A 177 -1.24 -15.14 11.28
CA LYS A 177 -1.41 -15.53 12.68
C LYS A 177 -1.10 -17.02 12.91
N GLN A 178 -1.60 -17.88 12.03
CA GLN A 178 -1.39 -19.33 12.12
C GLN A 178 0.08 -19.71 11.91
N ARG A 179 0.69 -19.19 10.84
CA ARG A 179 2.09 -19.53 10.49
C ARG A 179 3.09 -19.08 11.54
N PHE A 180 2.87 -17.94 12.17
CA PHE A 180 3.83 -17.36 13.11
C PHE A 180 3.42 -17.51 14.56
N ASN A 181 2.36 -18.28 14.84
CA ASN A 181 1.83 -18.52 16.18
C ASN A 181 1.72 -17.22 17.01
N LEU A 182 1.06 -16.22 16.42
CA LEU A 182 0.84 -14.93 17.08
C LEU A 182 -0.33 -15.04 18.07
N GLY A 183 -0.14 -14.47 19.26
CA GLY A 183 -1.24 -14.25 20.20
C GLY A 183 -2.28 -13.26 19.65
N ASP A 184 -3.35 -13.04 20.40
CA ASP A 184 -4.44 -12.13 20.03
C ASP A 184 -4.15 -10.66 20.42
N ASP A 185 -2.93 -10.35 20.77
CA ASP A 185 -2.51 -9.09 21.37
C ASP A 185 -1.95 -8.05 20.38
N PHE A 186 -2.10 -8.29 19.08
CA PHE A 186 -1.76 -7.32 18.05
C PHE A 186 -2.98 -6.51 17.57
N VAL A 187 -2.72 -5.32 17.07
CA VAL A 187 -3.73 -4.41 16.52
C VAL A 187 -3.54 -4.33 14.99
N VAL A 188 -4.62 -4.52 14.25
CA VAL A 188 -4.65 -4.35 12.78
C VAL A 188 -5.05 -2.92 12.45
N VAL A 189 -4.27 -2.24 11.64
CA VAL A 189 -4.56 -0.89 11.15
C VAL A 189 -4.77 -0.93 9.63
N ALA A 190 -5.92 -0.41 9.18
CA ALA A 190 -6.25 -0.40 7.75
C ALA A 190 -7.00 0.88 7.33
N ASP A 191 -6.92 1.24 6.04
CA ASP A 191 -7.64 2.40 5.52
C ASP A 191 -9.14 2.13 5.33
N SER A 192 -9.91 3.21 5.36
CA SER A 192 -11.37 3.18 5.13
C SER A 192 -11.78 2.66 3.74
N GLY A 193 -10.87 2.72 2.77
CA GLY A 193 -11.09 2.22 1.41
C GLY A 193 -11.29 0.71 1.37
N LEU A 194 -10.56 -0.02 2.21
CA LEU A 194 -10.59 -1.48 2.30
C LEU A 194 -11.74 -2.01 3.18
N MET A 195 -12.41 -1.13 3.94
CA MET A 195 -13.32 -1.54 4.98
C MET A 195 -14.78 -1.28 4.64
N SER A 196 -15.48 -2.36 4.32
CA SER A 196 -16.94 -2.43 4.40
C SER A 196 -17.39 -2.78 5.83
N ASP A 197 -18.62 -2.46 6.18
CA ASP A 197 -19.19 -2.88 7.46
C ASP A 197 -19.15 -4.41 7.66
N ALA A 198 -19.18 -5.18 6.56
CA ALA A 198 -19.02 -6.62 6.58
C ALA A 198 -17.61 -7.03 7.05
N ASN A 199 -16.56 -6.38 6.54
CA ASN A 199 -15.17 -6.66 6.93
C ASN A 199 -14.91 -6.31 8.41
N VAL A 200 -15.46 -5.19 8.88
CA VAL A 200 -15.36 -4.81 10.31
C VAL A 200 -16.02 -5.87 11.19
N ARG A 201 -17.23 -6.33 10.82
CA ARG A 201 -17.90 -7.42 11.53
C ARG A 201 -17.09 -8.72 11.53
N LEU A 202 -16.45 -9.06 10.42
CA LEU A 202 -15.61 -10.27 10.33
C LEU A 202 -14.36 -10.16 11.23
N LEU A 203 -13.65 -9.03 11.23
CA LEU A 203 -12.52 -8.79 12.14
C LEU A 203 -12.95 -8.95 13.61
N ARG A 204 -14.09 -8.34 13.97
CA ARG A 204 -14.63 -8.42 15.31
C ARG A 204 -15.01 -9.85 15.69
N SER A 205 -15.71 -10.57 14.81
CA SER A 205 -16.10 -11.96 15.04
C SER A 205 -14.90 -12.90 15.18
N ALA A 206 -13.81 -12.60 14.51
CA ALA A 206 -12.53 -13.30 14.62
C ALA A 206 -11.72 -12.88 15.88
N GLY A 207 -12.22 -11.92 16.67
CA GLY A 207 -11.58 -11.48 17.91
C GLY A 207 -10.42 -10.50 17.71
N TYR A 208 -10.18 -10.00 16.50
CA TYR A 208 -9.07 -9.08 16.22
C TYR A 208 -9.32 -7.69 16.81
N LYS A 209 -8.25 -7.11 17.35
CA LYS A 209 -8.20 -5.67 17.69
C LYS A 209 -7.86 -4.88 16.44
N TYR A 210 -8.51 -3.73 16.24
CA TYR A 210 -8.32 -2.94 15.03
C TYR A 210 -8.45 -1.43 15.24
N ILE A 211 -7.84 -0.69 14.32
CA ILE A 211 -8.02 0.75 14.11
C ILE A 211 -8.24 0.98 12.62
N ILE A 212 -9.38 1.53 12.25
CA ILE A 212 -9.81 1.66 10.86
C ILE A 212 -10.30 3.07 10.60
N GLY A 213 -10.00 3.62 9.41
CA GLY A 213 -10.54 4.91 9.00
C GLY A 213 -12.06 4.88 8.87
N ALA A 214 -12.76 5.80 9.53
CA ALA A 214 -14.20 5.91 9.48
C ALA A 214 -14.69 6.82 8.35
N ARG A 215 -15.77 6.41 7.67
CA ARG A 215 -16.47 7.21 6.65
C ARG A 215 -17.50 8.13 7.33
N ILE A 216 -17.03 9.10 8.13
CA ILE A 216 -17.87 9.97 8.97
C ILE A 216 -18.99 10.71 8.23
N LYS A 217 -18.80 11.03 6.95
CA LYS A 217 -19.83 11.66 6.10
C LYS A 217 -20.96 10.69 5.73
N SER A 218 -20.75 9.38 5.89
CA SER A 218 -21.74 8.33 5.60
C SER A 218 -22.48 7.85 6.85
N GLU A 219 -22.15 8.36 8.02
CA GLU A 219 -22.81 8.04 9.29
C GLU A 219 -24.28 8.46 9.33
N SER A 220 -25.03 7.94 10.31
CA SER A 220 -26.41 8.34 10.55
C SER A 220 -26.51 9.85 10.82
N LYS A 221 -27.70 10.41 10.62
CA LYS A 221 -27.93 11.84 10.88
C LYS A 221 -27.55 12.22 12.31
N THR A 222 -27.96 11.43 13.30
CA THR A 222 -27.64 11.66 14.71
C THR A 222 -26.15 11.70 14.99
N VAL A 223 -25.36 10.80 14.35
CA VAL A 223 -23.90 10.78 14.51
C VAL A 223 -23.26 11.97 13.81
N LYS A 224 -23.75 12.33 12.62
CA LYS A 224 -23.26 13.52 11.90
C LYS A 224 -23.52 14.80 12.66
N ASP A 225 -24.72 14.97 13.19
CA ASP A 225 -25.09 16.17 13.98
C ASP A 225 -24.22 16.23 15.25
N TRP A 226 -23.98 15.09 15.92
CA TRP A 226 -23.07 14.99 17.06
C TRP A 226 -21.62 15.38 16.67
N ILE A 227 -21.09 14.88 15.55
CA ILE A 227 -19.75 15.24 15.09
C ILE A 227 -19.63 16.75 14.85
N LEU A 228 -20.63 17.33 14.16
CA LEU A 228 -20.61 18.74 13.79
C LEU A 228 -20.94 19.69 14.94
N SER A 229 -21.47 19.21 16.08
CA SER A 229 -21.71 20.01 17.28
C SER A 229 -20.46 20.27 18.11
N HIS A 230 -19.36 19.54 17.86
CA HIS A 230 -18.11 19.73 18.57
C HIS A 230 -17.29 20.89 18.01
N GLU A 231 -16.62 21.62 18.90
CA GLU A 231 -15.69 22.67 18.53
C GLU A 231 -14.50 22.08 17.75
N LYS A 232 -14.14 22.76 16.66
CA LYS A 232 -13.01 22.39 15.81
C LYS A 232 -11.74 23.05 16.32
N LYS A 233 -11.02 22.35 17.18
CA LYS A 233 -9.75 22.80 17.73
C LYS A 233 -8.63 21.85 17.27
N ASP A 234 -7.55 22.42 16.74
CA ASP A 234 -6.43 21.64 16.18
C ASP A 234 -5.82 20.69 17.21
N GLY A 235 -5.63 19.43 16.80
CA GLY A 235 -5.10 18.37 17.65
C GLY A 235 -6.07 17.85 18.73
N HIS A 236 -7.33 18.31 18.77
CA HIS A 236 -8.33 17.79 19.69
C HIS A 236 -9.07 16.59 19.11
N TYR A 237 -9.34 15.62 19.98
CA TYR A 237 -10.09 14.42 19.68
C TYR A 237 -11.31 14.34 20.58
N PHE A 238 -12.42 13.82 20.04
CA PHE A 238 -13.61 13.46 20.77
C PHE A 238 -14.10 12.10 20.34
N GLU A 239 -14.75 11.37 21.23
CA GLU A 239 -15.11 10.00 20.99
C GLU A 239 -16.56 9.68 21.40
N ARG A 240 -17.11 8.68 20.75
CA ARG A 240 -18.44 8.16 21.01
C ARG A 240 -18.40 6.64 21.02
N LYS A 241 -18.92 6.04 22.07
CA LYS A 241 -19.16 4.58 22.12
C LYS A 241 -20.28 4.22 21.14
N ARG A 242 -20.13 3.07 20.51
CA ARG A 242 -21.14 2.43 19.66
C ARG A 242 -21.78 1.26 20.38
N GLU A 243 -22.96 0.81 19.90
CA GLU A 243 -23.76 -0.26 20.54
C GLU A 243 -23.03 -1.60 20.59
N ASP A 244 -22.12 -1.85 19.67
CA ASP A 244 -21.37 -3.11 19.52
C ASP A 244 -20.00 -3.13 20.21
N GLY A 245 -19.77 -2.20 21.14
CA GLY A 245 -18.53 -2.11 21.93
C GLY A 245 -17.38 -1.40 21.21
N GLU A 246 -17.59 -0.92 19.98
CA GLU A 246 -16.65 -0.08 19.28
C GLU A 246 -16.68 1.37 19.78
N ARG A 247 -15.63 2.11 19.43
CA ARG A 247 -15.58 3.55 19.61
C ARG A 247 -15.35 4.24 18.27
N LEU A 248 -16.11 5.31 18.04
CA LEU A 248 -15.83 6.26 16.97
C LEU A 248 -14.98 7.38 17.58
N VAL A 249 -13.74 7.51 17.16
CA VAL A 249 -12.83 8.60 17.50
C VAL A 249 -12.84 9.58 16.34
N VAL A 250 -13.02 10.88 16.61
CA VAL A 250 -12.99 11.93 15.57
C VAL A 250 -11.97 12.98 15.98
N GLY A 251 -11.10 13.33 15.06
CA GLY A 251 -10.10 14.39 15.26
C GLY A 251 -10.29 15.52 14.27
N TYR A 252 -9.82 16.71 14.65
CA TYR A 252 -9.73 17.85 13.77
C TYR A 252 -8.27 18.27 13.57
N SER A 253 -7.92 18.63 12.34
CA SER A 253 -6.62 19.18 11.98
C SER A 253 -6.77 20.40 11.06
N GLU A 254 -6.21 21.52 11.49
CA GLU A 254 -6.21 22.76 10.70
C GLU A 254 -5.44 22.61 9.38
N LYS A 255 -4.32 21.90 9.40
CA LYS A 255 -3.55 21.58 8.19
C LYS A 255 -4.41 20.81 7.17
N ARG A 256 -5.18 19.83 7.66
CA ARG A 256 -6.11 19.06 6.83
C ARG A 256 -7.25 19.94 6.34
N ALA A 257 -7.82 20.80 7.18
CA ALA A 257 -8.90 21.71 6.80
C ALA A 257 -8.48 22.63 5.64
N LYS A 258 -7.28 23.21 5.71
CA LYS A 258 -6.70 24.02 4.62
C LYS A 258 -6.56 23.20 3.32
N LYS A 259 -6.11 21.96 3.41
CA LYS A 259 -5.98 21.05 2.25
C LYS A 259 -7.35 20.70 1.66
N ASP A 260 -8.33 20.38 2.51
CA ASP A 260 -9.67 19.99 2.08
C ASP A 260 -10.37 21.17 1.38
N ALA A 261 -10.29 22.40 1.95
CA ALA A 261 -10.78 23.62 1.35
C ALA A 261 -10.12 23.89 -0.01
N TYR A 262 -8.79 23.88 -0.07
CA TYR A 262 -8.05 24.10 -1.32
C TYR A 262 -8.45 23.10 -2.42
N ASN A 263 -8.56 21.82 -2.08
CA ASN A 263 -8.96 20.80 -3.05
C ASN A 263 -10.41 21.02 -3.54
N ARG A 264 -11.33 21.37 -2.63
CA ARG A 264 -12.72 21.69 -2.98
C ARG A 264 -12.76 22.88 -3.92
N ASP A 265 -12.07 23.98 -3.59
CA ASP A 265 -12.06 25.20 -4.38
C ASP A 265 -11.51 24.96 -5.79
N ARG A 266 -10.43 24.20 -5.92
CA ARG A 266 -9.90 23.74 -7.22
C ARG A 266 -10.93 22.93 -8.01
N GLY A 267 -11.64 22.03 -7.35
CA GLY A 267 -12.66 21.20 -7.98
C GLY A 267 -13.86 22.01 -8.44
N VAL A 268 -14.34 22.91 -7.59
CA VAL A 268 -15.43 23.84 -7.91
C VAL A 268 -15.05 24.79 -9.06
N ALA A 269 -13.83 25.32 -9.07
CA ALA A 269 -13.34 26.17 -10.17
C ALA A 269 -13.36 25.42 -11.52
N ARG A 270 -12.99 24.12 -11.53
CA ARG A 270 -13.10 23.29 -12.75
C ARG A 270 -14.54 23.10 -13.19
N LEU A 271 -15.47 22.85 -12.23
CA LEU A 271 -16.90 22.75 -12.54
C LEU A 271 -17.46 24.05 -13.08
N ARG A 272 -17.13 25.20 -12.49
CA ARG A 272 -17.56 26.54 -12.97
C ARG A 272 -17.05 26.79 -14.38
N LYS A 273 -15.79 26.45 -14.68
CA LYS A 273 -15.24 26.55 -16.05
C LYS A 273 -15.97 25.62 -17.04
N ALA A 274 -16.29 24.40 -16.64
CA ALA A 274 -17.06 23.47 -17.48
C ALA A 274 -18.50 23.97 -17.70
N TYR A 275 -19.12 24.53 -16.67
CA TYR A 275 -20.46 25.15 -16.73
C TYR A 275 -20.50 26.32 -17.72
N SER A 276 -19.59 27.29 -17.57
CA SER A 276 -19.52 28.46 -18.45
C SER A 276 -19.21 28.13 -19.92
N SER A 277 -18.56 27.01 -20.17
CA SER A 277 -18.28 26.50 -21.52
C SER A 277 -19.36 25.57 -22.10
N GLY A 278 -20.50 25.42 -21.42
CA GLY A 278 -21.60 24.54 -21.85
C GLY A 278 -21.29 23.06 -21.92
N LYS A 279 -20.20 22.61 -21.26
CA LYS A 279 -19.74 21.22 -21.34
C LYS A 279 -20.38 20.29 -20.30
N LEU A 280 -21.18 20.80 -19.36
CA LEU A 280 -21.84 19.97 -18.36
C LEU A 280 -23.13 19.36 -18.93
N THR A 281 -23.26 18.06 -18.71
CA THR A 281 -24.43 17.29 -19.12
C THR A 281 -25.16 16.69 -17.92
N LYS A 282 -26.44 16.34 -18.07
CA LYS A 282 -27.23 15.69 -17.01
C LYS A 282 -26.61 14.37 -16.52
N ALA A 283 -25.92 13.64 -17.39
CA ALA A 283 -25.21 12.40 -17.02
C ALA A 283 -24.08 12.62 -16.01
N GLN A 284 -23.56 13.83 -15.91
CA GLN A 284 -22.51 14.19 -14.94
C GLN A 284 -23.08 14.52 -13.55
N VAL A 285 -24.38 14.67 -13.39
CA VAL A 285 -25.02 14.87 -12.07
C VAL A 285 -25.02 13.54 -11.32
N ASN A 286 -23.97 13.29 -10.55
CA ASN A 286 -23.77 12.08 -9.77
C ASN A 286 -23.02 12.38 -8.46
N ARG A 287 -22.80 11.36 -7.63
CA ARG A 287 -22.12 11.51 -6.32
C ARG A 287 -20.60 11.32 -6.37
N ARG A 288 -19.99 11.21 -7.59
CA ARG A 288 -18.57 10.91 -7.71
C ARG A 288 -17.73 12.19 -7.78
N GLY A 289 -16.64 12.22 -7.02
CA GLY A 289 -15.70 13.35 -7.01
C GLY A 289 -16.40 14.70 -6.77
N TYR A 290 -16.07 15.68 -7.56
CA TYR A 290 -16.66 17.04 -7.48
C TYR A 290 -18.04 17.14 -8.13
N ASN A 291 -18.45 16.16 -8.96
CA ASN A 291 -19.79 16.12 -9.55
C ASN A 291 -20.90 16.04 -8.48
N LYS A 292 -20.56 15.66 -7.25
CA LYS A 292 -21.46 15.73 -6.09
C LYS A 292 -22.05 17.11 -5.83
N PHE A 293 -21.39 18.17 -6.32
CA PHE A 293 -21.87 19.56 -6.20
C PHE A 293 -22.81 19.98 -7.31
N LEU A 294 -23.02 19.13 -8.32
CA LEU A 294 -23.99 19.39 -9.38
C LEU A 294 -25.41 19.01 -8.93
N GLU A 295 -26.39 19.73 -9.45
CA GLU A 295 -27.79 19.44 -9.31
C GLU A 295 -28.57 19.79 -10.58
N ILE A 296 -29.79 19.29 -10.69
CA ILE A 296 -30.69 19.67 -11.77
C ILE A 296 -31.60 20.77 -11.22
N SER A 297 -31.58 21.94 -11.82
CA SER A 297 -32.41 23.09 -11.47
C SER A 297 -33.90 22.82 -11.81
N LYS A 298 -34.79 23.68 -11.34
CA LYS A 298 -36.23 23.60 -11.64
C LYS A 298 -36.49 23.68 -13.15
N ASP A 299 -35.63 24.39 -13.91
CA ASP A 299 -35.70 24.52 -15.36
C ASP A 299 -35.08 23.35 -16.10
N VAL A 300 -34.74 22.24 -15.38
CA VAL A 300 -34.16 21.01 -15.92
C VAL A 300 -32.76 21.22 -16.51
N GLU A 301 -32.04 22.25 -16.08
CA GLU A 301 -30.66 22.54 -16.42
C GLU A 301 -29.70 22.06 -15.32
N VAL A 302 -28.46 21.77 -15.70
CA VAL A 302 -27.40 21.42 -14.74
C VAL A 302 -26.91 22.70 -14.08
N ALA A 303 -26.93 22.75 -12.75
CA ALA A 303 -26.47 23.86 -11.94
C ALA A 303 -25.44 23.42 -10.91
N ILE A 304 -24.62 24.34 -10.42
CA ILE A 304 -23.70 24.12 -9.29
C ILE A 304 -24.41 24.59 -8.02
N SER A 305 -24.52 23.67 -7.06
CA SER A 305 -25.21 23.91 -5.80
C SER A 305 -24.26 24.48 -4.74
N GLU A 306 -24.37 25.77 -4.48
CA GLU A 306 -23.62 26.44 -3.41
C GLU A 306 -24.00 25.88 -2.02
N THR A 307 -25.23 25.42 -1.85
CA THR A 307 -25.67 24.75 -0.62
C THR A 307 -24.88 23.46 -0.35
N LYS A 308 -24.71 22.62 -1.38
CA LYS A 308 -23.91 21.38 -1.25
C LYS A 308 -22.44 21.68 -0.99
N ILE A 309 -21.88 22.75 -1.55
CA ILE A 309 -20.53 23.21 -1.30
C ILE A 309 -20.38 23.65 0.16
N ALA A 310 -21.31 24.46 0.66
CA ALA A 310 -21.32 24.91 2.05
C ALA A 310 -21.51 23.75 3.04
N GLU A 311 -22.39 22.78 2.75
CA GLU A 311 -22.54 21.58 3.57
C GLU A 311 -21.25 20.73 3.59
N ASP A 312 -20.58 20.57 2.46
CA ASP A 312 -19.32 19.81 2.39
C ASP A 312 -18.20 20.50 3.20
N SER A 313 -18.14 21.83 3.22
CA SER A 313 -17.12 22.60 3.94
C SER A 313 -17.20 22.43 5.47
N LYS A 314 -18.37 22.08 6.00
CA LYS A 314 -18.53 21.78 7.44
C LYS A 314 -17.66 20.61 7.91
N TRP A 315 -17.21 19.77 6.98
CA TRP A 315 -16.41 18.57 7.26
C TRP A 315 -14.90 18.78 7.10
N ASP A 316 -14.48 19.98 6.71
CA ASP A 316 -13.06 20.27 6.50
C ASP A 316 -12.26 20.04 7.78
N GLY A 317 -11.16 19.35 7.65
CA GLY A 317 -10.25 19.03 8.75
C GLY A 317 -10.68 17.88 9.64
N LEU A 318 -11.93 17.41 9.55
CA LEU A 318 -12.42 16.29 10.35
C LEU A 318 -12.00 14.94 9.73
N LYS A 319 -11.51 14.04 10.58
CA LYS A 319 -11.24 12.64 10.23
C LYS A 319 -11.70 11.74 11.37
N GLY A 320 -12.34 10.63 11.01
CA GLY A 320 -12.83 9.65 12.00
C GLY A 320 -12.09 8.33 11.90
N TYR A 321 -12.12 7.60 13.01
CA TYR A 321 -11.52 6.29 13.20
C TYR A 321 -12.46 5.41 13.99
N ILE A 322 -12.58 4.14 13.63
CA ILE A 322 -13.32 3.13 14.38
C ILE A 322 -12.30 2.19 15.02
N THR A 323 -12.49 1.89 16.29
CA THR A 323 -11.62 0.96 17.02
C THR A 323 -12.41 0.19 18.09
N ASN A 324 -11.97 -1.05 18.35
CA ASN A 324 -12.39 -1.88 19.49
C ASN A 324 -11.26 -2.05 20.51
N THR A 325 -10.20 -1.25 20.42
CA THR A 325 -9.10 -1.23 21.40
C THR A 325 -9.46 -0.34 22.59
N ASP A 326 -8.75 -0.53 23.70
CA ASP A 326 -8.85 0.33 24.89
C ASP A 326 -7.83 1.49 24.88
N LEU A 327 -7.14 1.70 23.74
CA LEU A 327 -6.17 2.77 23.55
C LEU A 327 -6.87 4.13 23.65
N ASP A 328 -6.22 5.13 24.23
CA ASP A 328 -6.73 6.50 24.21
C ASP A 328 -6.81 7.06 22.78
N ALA A 329 -7.59 8.13 22.61
CA ALA A 329 -7.86 8.70 21.27
C ALA A 329 -6.59 9.17 20.57
N ASP A 330 -5.64 9.73 21.30
CA ASP A 330 -4.36 10.21 20.75
C ASP A 330 -3.53 9.03 20.18
N ARG A 331 -3.44 7.93 20.92
CA ARG A 331 -2.77 6.71 20.46
C ARG A 331 -3.47 6.08 19.26
N VAL A 332 -4.80 6.02 19.24
CA VAL A 332 -5.56 5.53 18.07
C VAL A 332 -5.20 6.33 16.82
N VAL A 333 -5.18 7.66 16.93
CA VAL A 333 -4.87 8.54 15.79
C VAL A 333 -3.39 8.42 15.39
N THR A 334 -2.49 8.38 16.35
CA THR A 334 -1.04 8.23 16.10
C THR A 334 -0.74 6.90 15.40
N GLN A 335 -1.33 5.79 15.87
CA GLN A 335 -1.16 4.49 15.22
C GLN A 335 -1.77 4.47 13.81
N TYR A 336 -2.95 5.06 13.63
CA TYR A 336 -3.53 5.15 12.28
C TYR A 336 -2.66 5.98 11.33
N HIS A 337 -2.06 7.06 11.80
CA HIS A 337 -1.15 7.85 10.98
C HIS A 337 0.09 7.06 10.54
N GLY A 338 0.44 5.99 11.26
CA GLY A 338 1.48 5.05 10.84
C GLY A 338 1.20 4.31 9.53
N LEU A 339 -0.03 4.33 8.98
CA LEU A 339 -0.36 3.69 7.69
C LEU A 339 0.53 4.14 6.52
N TRP A 340 1.10 5.35 6.58
CA TRP A 340 2.03 5.81 5.54
C TRP A 340 3.26 4.91 5.37
N VAL A 341 3.62 4.11 6.40
CA VAL A 341 4.76 3.18 6.29
C VAL A 341 4.48 2.05 5.30
N VAL A 342 3.19 1.64 5.17
CA VAL A 342 2.79 0.64 4.17
C VAL A 342 2.85 1.25 2.77
N GLU A 343 2.34 2.48 2.60
CA GLU A 343 2.45 3.21 1.34
C GLU A 343 3.93 3.35 0.93
N LYS A 344 4.81 3.66 1.89
CA LYS A 344 6.25 3.70 1.66
C LYS A 344 6.81 2.34 1.26
N ALA A 345 6.44 1.27 1.94
CA ALA A 345 6.87 -0.09 1.60
C ALA A 345 6.42 -0.49 0.18
N PHE A 346 5.21 -0.09 -0.24
CA PHE A 346 4.76 -0.24 -1.62
C PHE A 346 5.56 0.64 -2.59
N TYR A 347 5.84 1.90 -2.22
CA TYR A 347 6.59 2.83 -3.07
C TYR A 347 8.02 2.34 -3.30
N ASP A 348 8.71 1.91 -2.25
CA ASP A 348 10.05 1.33 -2.34
C ASP A 348 10.03 0.07 -3.23
N LYS A 349 9.00 -0.77 -3.09
CA LYS A 349 8.75 -1.92 -3.97
C LYS A 349 8.41 -1.49 -5.41
N TYR A 350 7.61 -0.44 -5.61
CA TYR A 350 7.25 0.08 -6.93
C TYR A 350 8.48 0.62 -7.67
N PHE A 351 9.34 1.36 -6.99
CA PHE A 351 10.61 1.83 -7.54
C PHE A 351 11.50 0.65 -7.97
N ILE A 352 11.54 -0.40 -7.16
CA ILE A 352 12.23 -1.65 -7.49
C ILE A 352 11.53 -2.40 -8.63
N MET A 353 10.21 -2.28 -8.79
CA MET A 353 9.42 -3.02 -9.80
C MET A 353 9.27 -2.31 -11.15
N GLN A 354 9.42 -0.98 -11.24
CA GLN A 354 9.28 -0.22 -12.51
C GLN A 354 10.21 -0.69 -13.62
N SER A 355 11.28 -1.41 -13.31
CA SER A 355 12.18 -2.00 -14.31
C SER A 355 11.68 -3.36 -14.88
N TRP A 356 10.46 -3.78 -14.56
CA TRP A 356 9.89 -5.08 -14.97
C TRP A 356 9.00 -4.99 -16.21
N HIS A 357 9.18 -3.97 -17.05
CA HIS A 357 8.44 -3.88 -18.29
C HIS A 357 8.81 -5.06 -19.19
N ALA A 358 7.82 -5.74 -19.59
CA ALA A 358 7.74 -6.56 -20.81
C ALA A 358 7.73 -8.09 -20.76
N HIS A 359 7.91 -8.87 -19.76
CA HIS A 359 7.76 -10.35 -19.94
C HIS A 359 7.51 -11.12 -18.64
N ALA A 360 6.70 -10.59 -17.75
CA ALA A 360 6.51 -11.25 -16.47
C ALA A 360 5.33 -12.22 -16.48
N ASP A 361 5.59 -13.49 -16.32
CA ASP A 361 4.63 -14.38 -15.67
C ASP A 361 4.31 -13.88 -14.27
N ALA A 362 3.05 -14.02 -13.82
CA ALA A 362 2.67 -13.63 -12.45
C ALA A 362 3.54 -14.29 -11.36
N LYS A 363 4.14 -15.44 -11.66
CA LYS A 363 5.15 -16.12 -10.85
C LYS A 363 6.38 -15.26 -10.55
N LEU A 364 6.74 -14.34 -11.45
CA LEU A 364 7.89 -13.46 -11.34
C LEU A 364 7.70 -12.30 -10.35
N LEU A 365 6.45 -11.99 -9.99
CA LEU A 365 6.13 -10.98 -8.96
C LEU A 365 6.29 -11.50 -7.54
N ILE A 366 6.31 -12.81 -7.38
CA ILE A 366 6.32 -13.50 -6.08
C ILE A 366 7.77 -13.80 -5.65
N ALA A 367 8.65 -13.91 -6.60
CA ALA A 367 10.10 -13.97 -6.39
C ALA A 367 10.70 -12.57 -6.46
#